data_d46136758661f08fcd7c9869c7f1fc2a
#
_entry.id   d46136758661f08fcd7c9869c7f1fc2a
#
_cell.length_a   1.000
_cell.length_b   1.000
_cell.length_c   1.000
_cell.angle_alpha   90.00
_cell.angle_beta   90.00
_cell.angle_gamma   90.00
#
_symmetry.space_group_name_H-M   'P 1'
#
loop_
_entity.id
_entity.type
_entity.pdbx_description
1 polymer ?
#
loop_
_entity_poly.entity_id
_entity_poly.type
_entity_poly.pdbx_seq_one_letter_code
_entity_poly.pdbx_strand_id
1 'polypeptide(L)'
;MMKNGNELSTYNPNSKWDWYSVGGRWRNSLLTKEDNEDVISETSLEDLINQGSNLRKEAPIGYKWVDGARIKDIDFKKAIEFKNTYNKAIRFWETYVEGQEPITEEEKEDIKWEVYKKEYYIERYGTKENYAKMQSTFSCWALLDETGWHEKGKMGWWAMNDSTKDSEQLFLEKFTETINKPENQDKYLIIVDCHI
;
A
#
# COMPACT_ATOMS: atom_id res chain seq x y z
N MET A 1 -18.76 29.85 -4.50
CA MET A 1 -20.17 30.16 -4.09
C MET A 1 -20.12 31.15 -2.95
N MET A 2 -20.82 32.26 -3.04
CA MET A 2 -20.85 33.27 -1.95
C MET A 2 -22.18 33.21 -1.21
N LYS A 3 -22.17 33.28 0.11
CA LYS A 3 -23.32 33.40 0.93
C LYS A 3 -23.08 34.54 1.93
N ASN A 4 -23.94 35.53 1.97
CA ASN A 4 -23.80 36.72 2.82
C ASN A 4 -22.50 37.53 2.60
N GLY A 5 -21.98 37.59 1.36
CA GLY A 5 -20.75 38.32 1.04
C GLY A 5 -19.43 37.64 1.43
N ASN A 6 -19.50 36.50 2.10
CA ASN A 6 -18.31 35.72 2.44
C ASN A 6 -18.07 34.61 1.43
N GLU A 7 -16.82 34.41 1.08
CA GLU A 7 -16.39 33.30 0.26
C GLU A 7 -16.58 31.99 1.03
N LEU A 8 -17.32 31.02 0.44
CA LEU A 8 -17.46 29.70 1.04
C LEU A 8 -16.24 28.88 0.71
N SER A 9 -15.48 28.53 1.74
CA SER A 9 -14.38 27.58 1.64
C SER A 9 -14.91 26.14 1.70
N THR A 10 -14.31 25.25 0.92
CA THR A 10 -14.48 23.80 1.06
C THR A 10 -13.55 23.22 2.13
N TYR A 11 -12.71 24.07 2.73
CA TYR A 11 -11.80 23.65 3.79
C TYR A 11 -12.58 23.18 5.03
N ASN A 12 -12.26 21.96 5.49
CA ASN A 12 -12.77 21.41 6.73
C ASN A 12 -11.67 21.51 7.81
N PRO A 13 -11.81 22.39 8.81
CA PRO A 13 -10.78 22.55 9.86
C PRO A 13 -10.59 21.29 10.73
N ASN A 14 -11.53 20.35 10.65
CA ASN A 14 -11.44 19.06 11.37
C ASN A 14 -10.96 17.92 10.46
N SER A 15 -10.57 18.22 9.23
CA SER A 15 -10.02 17.18 8.36
C SER A 15 -8.68 16.72 8.88
N LYS A 16 -8.44 15.41 8.81
CA LYS A 16 -7.17 14.80 9.21
C LYS A 16 -6.06 15.11 8.18
N TRP A 17 -6.44 15.37 6.92
CA TRP A 17 -5.54 15.56 5.79
C TRP A 17 -5.87 16.84 5.03
N ASP A 18 -4.85 17.52 4.51
CA ASP A 18 -5.02 18.77 3.76
C ASP A 18 -5.78 18.53 2.44
N TRP A 19 -5.40 17.48 1.73
CA TRP A 19 -6.06 17.04 0.51
C TRP A 19 -5.79 15.56 0.26
N TYR A 20 -6.51 14.98 -0.68
CA TYR A 20 -6.34 13.60 -1.11
C TYR A 20 -6.59 13.47 -2.61
N SER A 21 -6.02 12.42 -3.20
CA SER A 21 -6.31 12.00 -4.57
C SER A 21 -6.48 10.49 -4.65
N VAL A 22 -7.35 10.03 -5.54
CA VAL A 22 -7.50 8.61 -5.81
C VAL A 22 -6.24 8.10 -6.53
N GLY A 23 -5.68 7.01 -6.07
CA GLY A 23 -4.42 6.46 -6.54
C GLY A 23 -3.21 7.31 -6.16
N GLY A 24 -3.10 8.53 -6.67
CA GLY A 24 -2.00 9.44 -6.42
C GLY A 24 -0.62 8.80 -6.63
N ARG A 25 0.28 8.91 -5.65
CA ARG A 25 1.60 8.24 -5.65
C ARG A 25 1.51 6.72 -5.62
N TRP A 26 0.38 6.17 -5.15
CA TRP A 26 0.12 4.74 -4.93
C TRP A 26 -0.82 4.14 -5.98
N ARG A 27 -1.01 4.83 -7.11
CA ARG A 27 -1.88 4.40 -8.21
C ARG A 27 -1.57 2.99 -8.70
N ASN A 28 -2.57 2.36 -9.32
CA ASN A 28 -2.43 1.04 -9.93
C ASN A 28 -1.88 0.00 -8.94
N SER A 29 -2.44 -0.05 -7.72
CA SER A 29 -1.97 -0.94 -6.65
C SER A 29 -2.81 -2.18 -6.45
N LEU A 30 -4.04 -2.20 -6.96
CA LEU A 30 -4.96 -3.33 -6.88
C LEU A 30 -4.98 -4.09 -8.20
N LEU A 31 -4.97 -5.43 -8.14
CA LEU A 31 -4.99 -6.30 -9.31
C LEU A 31 -6.38 -6.88 -9.50
N THR A 32 -6.94 -6.76 -10.70
CA THR A 32 -8.22 -7.33 -11.09
C THR A 32 -8.13 -7.96 -12.48
N LYS A 33 -9.17 -8.70 -12.89
CA LYS A 33 -9.29 -9.23 -14.25
C LYS A 33 -9.30 -8.11 -15.28
N GLU A 34 -8.69 -8.36 -16.44
CA GLU A 34 -8.59 -7.37 -17.53
C GLU A 34 -9.95 -6.94 -18.06
N ASP A 35 -10.91 -7.86 -18.11
CA ASP A 35 -12.28 -7.66 -18.58
C ASP A 35 -13.22 -7.05 -17.53
N ASN A 36 -12.77 -6.82 -16.30
CA ASN A 36 -13.57 -6.15 -15.30
C ASN A 36 -13.71 -4.66 -15.65
N GLU A 37 -14.92 -4.22 -16.04
CA GLU A 37 -15.24 -2.83 -16.36
C GLU A 37 -15.66 -2.02 -15.12
N ASP A 38 -16.01 -2.68 -14.02
CA ASP A 38 -16.47 -2.05 -12.76
C ASP A 38 -15.28 -1.69 -11.86
N VAL A 39 -14.45 -0.75 -12.34
CA VAL A 39 -13.20 -0.35 -11.69
C VAL A 39 -13.09 1.17 -11.59
N ILE A 40 -12.29 1.62 -10.65
CA ILE A 40 -11.91 3.02 -10.47
C ILE A 40 -10.46 3.17 -10.92
N SER A 41 -10.23 4.07 -11.87
CA SER A 41 -8.90 4.48 -12.30
C SER A 41 -9.01 5.92 -12.79
N GLU A 42 -8.48 6.86 -12.02
CA GLU A 42 -8.49 8.29 -12.39
C GLU A 42 -7.30 8.66 -13.29
N THR A 43 -6.37 7.75 -13.48
CA THR A 43 -5.15 8.03 -14.22
C THR A 43 -5.38 7.76 -15.70
N SER A 44 -5.38 8.82 -16.52
CA SER A 44 -5.40 8.67 -17.98
C SER A 44 -4.10 8.04 -18.47
N LEU A 45 -4.14 7.41 -19.66
CA LEU A 45 -2.95 6.85 -20.30
C LEU A 45 -1.88 7.93 -20.54
N GLU A 46 -2.30 9.17 -20.74
CA GLU A 46 -1.46 10.34 -20.98
C GLU A 46 -0.73 10.80 -19.71
N ASP A 47 -1.40 10.77 -18.56
CA ASP A 47 -0.78 10.99 -17.26
C ASP A 47 0.25 9.90 -16.93
N LEU A 48 -0.03 8.67 -17.37
CA LEU A 48 0.88 7.54 -17.21
C LEU A 48 2.20 7.73 -17.98
N ILE A 49 2.15 8.34 -19.15
CA ILE A 49 3.33 8.60 -20.00
C ILE A 49 4.14 9.76 -19.45
N ASN A 50 3.50 10.79 -18.90
CA ASN A 50 4.11 12.04 -18.49
C ASN A 50 4.73 12.04 -17.10
N GLN A 51 4.37 11.11 -16.22
CA GLN A 51 4.79 11.12 -14.81
C GLN A 51 5.92 10.14 -14.44
N GLY A 52 6.53 9.46 -15.42
CA GLY A 52 7.74 8.64 -15.18
C GLY A 52 7.48 7.28 -14.50
N SER A 53 8.53 6.65 -14.10
CA SER A 53 8.75 5.21 -13.87
C SER A 53 7.97 4.50 -12.74
N ASN A 54 7.11 5.15 -11.99
CA ASN A 54 6.36 4.48 -10.89
C ASN A 54 5.09 3.77 -11.35
N LEU A 55 4.87 3.70 -12.66
CA LEU A 55 3.73 3.04 -13.23
C LEU A 55 3.97 1.56 -13.36
N ARG A 56 3.15 0.78 -12.71
CA ARG A 56 3.10 -0.67 -12.92
C ARG A 56 2.54 -0.97 -14.30
N LYS A 57 3.44 -0.99 -15.29
CA LYS A 57 3.10 -1.26 -16.70
C LYS A 57 2.84 -2.73 -16.96
N GLU A 58 3.45 -3.62 -16.18
CA GLU A 58 3.35 -5.06 -16.37
C GLU A 58 2.35 -5.67 -15.39
N ALA A 59 1.41 -6.43 -15.90
CA ALA A 59 0.46 -7.21 -15.13
C ALA A 59 0.50 -8.68 -15.58
N PRO A 60 0.05 -9.63 -14.75
CA PRO A 60 -0.14 -11.01 -15.19
C PRO A 60 -1.09 -11.06 -16.40
N ILE A 61 -0.90 -12.03 -17.30
CA ILE A 61 -1.77 -12.23 -18.47
C ILE A 61 -3.23 -12.34 -18.03
N GLY A 62 -4.11 -11.55 -18.66
CA GLY A 62 -5.54 -11.49 -18.36
C GLY A 62 -5.91 -10.68 -17.11
N TYR A 63 -4.97 -9.85 -16.61
CA TYR A 63 -5.16 -8.96 -15.46
C TYR A 63 -4.72 -7.53 -15.78
N LYS A 64 -5.25 -6.59 -15.00
CA LYS A 64 -4.85 -5.17 -15.01
C LYS A 64 -4.75 -4.62 -13.61
N TRP A 65 -3.91 -3.60 -13.44
CA TRP A 65 -3.80 -2.82 -12.20
C TRP A 65 -4.77 -1.65 -12.24
N VAL A 66 -5.43 -1.38 -11.08
CA VAL A 66 -6.43 -0.32 -10.92
C VAL A 66 -6.25 0.38 -9.56
N ASP A 67 -6.91 1.53 -9.40
CA ASP A 67 -6.92 2.29 -8.15
C ASP A 67 -8.05 1.86 -7.21
N GLY A 68 -9.11 1.26 -7.74
CA GLY A 68 -10.23 0.74 -6.97
C GLY A 68 -11.01 -0.31 -7.74
N ALA A 69 -11.56 -1.27 -7.00
CA ALA A 69 -12.48 -2.29 -7.49
C ALA A 69 -13.32 -2.85 -6.33
N ARG A 70 -14.36 -3.63 -6.62
CA ARG A 70 -15.05 -4.38 -5.57
C ARG A 70 -14.11 -5.38 -4.94
N ILE A 71 -14.18 -5.54 -3.62
CA ILE A 71 -13.26 -6.40 -2.86
C ILE A 71 -13.22 -7.81 -3.44
N LYS A 72 -14.37 -8.37 -3.82
CA LYS A 72 -14.48 -9.72 -4.44
C LYS A 72 -13.74 -9.86 -5.77
N ASP A 73 -13.52 -8.76 -6.48
CA ASP A 73 -12.90 -8.75 -7.81
C ASP A 73 -11.39 -8.46 -7.75
N ILE A 74 -10.84 -8.22 -6.55
CA ILE A 74 -9.42 -7.96 -6.32
C ILE A 74 -8.70 -9.27 -6.03
N ASP A 75 -7.69 -9.59 -6.83
CA ASP A 75 -6.87 -10.79 -6.64
C ASP A 75 -5.56 -10.44 -5.89
N PHE A 76 -5.69 -10.29 -4.57
CA PHE A 76 -4.56 -10.00 -3.68
C PHE A 76 -3.46 -11.07 -3.77
N LYS A 77 -3.88 -12.34 -3.82
CA LYS A 77 -2.94 -13.46 -3.88
C LYS A 77 -2.11 -13.43 -5.16
N LYS A 78 -2.77 -13.27 -6.31
CA LYS A 78 -2.11 -13.16 -7.61
C LYS A 78 -1.17 -11.96 -7.68
N ALA A 79 -1.57 -10.83 -7.10
CA ALA A 79 -0.75 -9.63 -7.02
C ALA A 79 0.56 -9.87 -6.25
N ILE A 80 0.50 -10.57 -5.12
CA ILE A 80 1.64 -10.93 -4.28
C ILE A 80 2.56 -11.91 -5.01
N GLU A 81 1.99 -12.97 -5.61
CA GLU A 81 2.73 -13.98 -6.37
C GLU A 81 3.46 -13.35 -7.57
N PHE A 82 2.78 -12.48 -8.33
CA PHE A 82 3.37 -11.82 -9.49
C PHE A 82 4.56 -10.92 -9.11
N LYS A 83 4.47 -10.20 -8.00
CA LYS A 83 5.56 -9.35 -7.50
C LYS A 83 6.69 -10.14 -6.85
N ASN A 84 6.46 -11.42 -6.57
CA ASN A 84 7.41 -12.30 -5.88
C ASN A 84 7.92 -11.72 -4.53
N THR A 85 7.05 -10.98 -3.83
CA THR A 85 7.44 -10.19 -2.65
C THR A 85 7.95 -11.06 -1.50
N TYR A 86 7.41 -12.26 -1.33
CA TYR A 86 7.87 -13.19 -0.28
C TYR A 86 9.33 -13.60 -0.49
N ASN A 87 9.68 -14.08 -1.68
CA ASN A 87 11.04 -14.52 -1.95
C ASN A 87 12.03 -13.36 -1.96
N LYS A 88 11.64 -12.19 -2.47
CA LYS A 88 12.45 -10.97 -2.39
C LYS A 88 12.75 -10.60 -0.93
N ALA A 89 11.75 -10.66 -0.06
CA ALA A 89 11.94 -10.38 1.37
C ALA A 89 12.84 -11.43 2.06
N ILE A 90 12.71 -12.73 1.73
CA ILE A 90 13.65 -13.78 2.20
C ILE A 90 15.07 -13.43 1.76
N ARG A 91 15.26 -13.08 0.48
CA ARG A 91 16.60 -12.75 -0.04
C ARG A 91 17.18 -11.49 0.59
N PHE A 92 16.36 -10.45 0.79
CA PHE A 92 16.80 -9.26 1.53
C PHE A 92 17.29 -9.61 2.95
N TRP A 93 16.55 -10.42 3.69
CA TRP A 93 16.98 -10.85 5.03
C TRP A 93 18.29 -11.64 4.98
N GLU A 94 18.40 -12.62 4.09
CA GLU A 94 19.61 -13.44 3.93
C GLU A 94 20.83 -12.59 3.60
N THR A 95 20.69 -11.59 2.71
CA THR A 95 21.79 -10.73 2.30
C THR A 95 22.09 -9.66 3.35
N TYR A 96 21.09 -8.93 3.83
CA TYR A 96 21.31 -7.81 4.72
C TYR A 96 21.50 -8.23 6.19
N VAL A 97 20.65 -9.10 6.71
CA VAL A 97 20.67 -9.47 8.14
C VAL A 97 21.67 -10.59 8.42
N GLU A 98 21.66 -11.65 7.59
CA GLU A 98 22.53 -12.82 7.76
C GLU A 98 23.90 -12.65 7.06
N GLY A 99 24.06 -11.65 6.21
CA GLY A 99 25.35 -11.31 5.59
C GLY A 99 25.75 -12.21 4.43
N GLN A 100 24.80 -12.85 3.75
CA GLN A 100 25.08 -13.60 2.53
C GLN A 100 25.41 -12.64 1.36
N GLU A 101 26.21 -13.10 0.42
CA GLU A 101 26.54 -12.31 -0.76
C GLU A 101 25.29 -12.08 -1.66
N PRO A 102 25.06 -10.84 -2.09
CA PRO A 102 23.99 -10.54 -3.04
C PRO A 102 24.30 -11.13 -4.42
N ILE A 103 23.29 -11.70 -5.08
CA ILE A 103 23.44 -12.36 -6.37
C ILE A 103 23.08 -11.41 -7.51
N THR A 104 22.14 -10.50 -7.29
CA THR A 104 21.62 -9.58 -8.31
C THR A 104 21.97 -8.12 -8.02
N GLU A 105 21.94 -7.26 -9.04
CA GLU A 105 22.11 -5.82 -8.85
C GLU A 105 20.97 -5.21 -8.03
N GLU A 106 19.73 -5.74 -8.15
CA GLU A 106 18.58 -5.33 -7.33
C GLU A 106 18.87 -5.58 -5.83
N GLU A 107 19.37 -6.76 -5.47
CA GLU A 107 19.76 -7.08 -4.09
C GLU A 107 20.86 -6.16 -3.56
N LYS A 108 21.82 -5.77 -4.39
CA LYS A 108 22.90 -4.83 -4.01
C LYS A 108 22.34 -3.42 -3.75
N GLU A 109 21.44 -2.95 -4.61
CA GLU A 109 20.82 -1.62 -4.45
C GLU A 109 19.92 -1.58 -3.21
N ASP A 110 19.15 -2.63 -2.94
CA ASP A 110 18.29 -2.72 -1.75
C ASP A 110 19.10 -2.59 -0.46
N ILE A 111 20.26 -3.25 -0.39
CA ILE A 111 21.18 -3.17 0.77
C ILE A 111 21.81 -1.78 0.88
N LYS A 112 22.24 -1.21 -0.23
CA LYS A 112 22.95 0.07 -0.28
C LYS A 112 22.14 1.24 0.28
N TRP A 113 20.83 1.22 0.04
CA TRP A 113 19.94 2.31 0.47
C TRP A 113 19.24 2.02 1.78
N GLU A 114 19.53 0.87 2.43
CA GLU A 114 18.92 0.54 3.69
C GLU A 114 19.41 1.44 4.81
N VAL A 115 18.47 2.06 5.53
CA VAL A 115 18.74 3.03 6.59
C VAL A 115 18.70 2.44 8.00
N TYR A 116 18.02 1.31 8.16
CA TYR A 116 17.94 0.64 9.45
C TYR A 116 19.06 -0.38 9.63
N LYS A 117 19.58 -0.50 10.84
CA LYS A 117 20.57 -1.53 11.14
C LYS A 117 19.91 -2.91 11.22
N LYS A 118 20.68 -3.97 11.00
CA LYS A 118 20.20 -5.36 11.07
C LYS A 118 19.50 -5.73 12.38
N GLU A 119 19.96 -5.13 13.50
CA GLU A 119 19.38 -5.33 14.83
C GLU A 119 17.90 -4.93 14.87
N TYR A 120 17.52 -3.86 14.15
CA TYR A 120 16.13 -3.43 14.00
C TYR A 120 15.26 -4.54 13.43
N TYR A 121 15.73 -5.24 12.38
CA TYR A 121 14.99 -6.32 11.76
C TYR A 121 14.83 -7.52 12.68
N ILE A 122 15.90 -7.88 13.37
CA ILE A 122 15.91 -8.99 14.34
C ILE A 122 14.93 -8.71 15.50
N GLU A 123 14.99 -7.52 16.08
CA GLU A 123 14.12 -7.13 17.19
C GLU A 123 12.64 -7.04 16.75
N ARG A 124 12.39 -6.50 15.55
CA ARG A 124 11.03 -6.26 15.09
C ARG A 124 10.34 -7.53 14.57
N TYR A 125 11.02 -8.35 13.80
CA TYR A 125 10.42 -9.49 13.10
C TYR A 125 10.83 -10.86 13.65
N GLY A 126 11.96 -10.95 14.31
CA GLY A 126 12.49 -12.16 14.92
C GLY A 126 13.10 -13.14 13.92
N THR A 127 12.37 -13.48 12.86
CA THR A 127 12.81 -14.45 11.82
C THR A 127 12.56 -13.92 10.41
N LYS A 128 13.28 -14.48 9.44
CA LYS A 128 13.09 -14.15 8.02
C LYS A 128 11.71 -14.53 7.49
N GLU A 129 11.14 -15.63 8.00
CA GLU A 129 9.81 -16.07 7.60
C GLU A 129 8.73 -15.08 8.06
N ASN A 130 8.84 -14.58 9.29
CA ASN A 130 7.95 -13.54 9.80
C ASN A 130 8.10 -12.24 9.01
N TYR A 131 9.34 -11.83 8.74
CA TYR A 131 9.60 -10.65 7.91
C TYR A 131 8.98 -10.81 6.51
N ALA A 132 9.28 -11.94 5.83
CA ALA A 132 8.78 -12.20 4.50
C ALA A 132 7.24 -12.28 4.45
N LYS A 133 6.60 -12.88 5.46
CA LYS A 133 5.14 -12.92 5.59
C LYS A 133 4.56 -11.51 5.71
N MET A 134 5.15 -10.65 6.54
CA MET A 134 4.71 -9.27 6.69
C MET A 134 4.86 -8.49 5.38
N GLN A 135 5.99 -8.60 4.69
CA GLN A 135 6.27 -7.92 3.42
C GLN A 135 5.41 -8.43 2.26
N SER A 136 4.99 -9.69 2.30
CA SER A 136 4.14 -10.30 1.27
C SER A 136 2.64 -10.21 1.55
N THR A 137 2.23 -9.55 2.61
CA THR A 137 0.82 -9.27 2.87
C THR A 137 0.45 -7.93 2.25
N PHE A 138 -0.65 -7.89 1.47
CA PHE A 138 -1.15 -6.61 0.99
C PHE A 138 -1.53 -5.74 2.18
N SER A 139 -1.03 -4.52 2.19
CA SER A 139 -1.29 -3.59 3.27
C SER A 139 -1.15 -2.14 2.79
N CYS A 140 -1.81 -1.25 3.50
CA CYS A 140 -1.71 0.20 3.37
C CYS A 140 -1.34 0.81 4.73
N TRP A 141 -1.16 2.12 4.80
CA TRP A 141 -0.89 2.80 6.07
C TRP A 141 -2.12 2.83 6.97
N ALA A 142 -3.27 3.13 6.39
CA ALA A 142 -4.54 3.25 7.10
C ALA A 142 -5.70 2.71 6.28
N LEU A 143 -6.78 2.37 6.96
CA LEU A 143 -8.06 1.96 6.39
C LEU A 143 -9.14 2.89 6.95
N LEU A 144 -9.98 3.42 6.07
CA LEU A 144 -11.22 4.10 6.42
C LEU A 144 -12.40 3.17 6.08
N ASP A 145 -13.19 2.80 7.08
CA ASP A 145 -14.43 2.05 6.92
C ASP A 145 -15.59 2.73 7.70
N GLU A 146 -16.75 2.10 7.79
CA GLU A 146 -17.90 2.65 8.49
C GLU A 146 -17.67 2.81 10.01
N THR A 147 -16.68 2.12 10.57
CA THR A 147 -16.31 2.24 11.98
C THR A 147 -15.30 3.35 12.24
N GLY A 148 -14.74 3.94 11.18
CA GLY A 148 -13.85 5.08 11.25
C GLY A 148 -12.47 4.84 10.64
N TRP A 149 -11.51 5.62 11.12
CA TRP A 149 -10.13 5.61 10.67
C TRP A 149 -9.28 4.67 11.52
N HIS A 150 -8.65 3.69 10.88
CA HIS A 150 -7.74 2.71 11.48
C HIS A 150 -6.35 2.86 10.85
N GLU A 151 -5.31 3.00 11.64
CA GLU A 151 -3.94 3.23 11.16
C GLU A 151 -2.91 2.39 11.94
N LYS A 152 -1.77 2.12 11.31
CA LYS A 152 -0.66 1.38 11.92
C LYS A 152 -0.01 2.11 13.09
N GLY A 153 -0.08 3.42 13.09
CA GLY A 153 0.46 4.33 14.08
C GLY A 153 0.19 5.77 13.65
N LYS A 154 0.39 6.73 14.54
CA LYS A 154 0.22 8.14 14.19
C LYS A 154 1.34 8.57 13.26
N MET A 155 0.98 9.14 12.12
CA MET A 155 1.93 9.74 11.21
C MET A 155 2.14 11.20 11.59
N GLY A 156 3.38 11.61 11.76
CA GLY A 156 3.79 12.98 12.00
C GLY A 156 4.51 13.57 10.78
N TRP A 157 5.15 14.70 10.99
CA TRP A 157 5.92 15.40 9.98
C TRP A 157 7.01 14.51 9.37
N TRP A 158 7.26 14.66 8.07
CA TRP A 158 8.30 13.91 7.32
C TRP A 158 8.12 12.39 7.35
N ALA A 159 6.86 11.92 7.37
CA ALA A 159 6.53 10.51 7.44
C ALA A 159 7.11 9.77 8.66
N MET A 160 7.61 10.49 9.66
CA MET A 160 7.94 9.89 10.95
C MET A 160 6.66 9.36 11.60
N ASN A 161 6.73 8.17 12.16
CA ASN A 161 5.57 7.54 12.79
C ASN A 161 5.95 6.81 14.05
N ASP A 162 4.95 6.54 14.89
CA ASP A 162 5.08 5.84 16.16
C ASP A 162 4.62 4.37 16.09
N SER A 163 4.56 3.80 14.88
CA SER A 163 4.13 2.41 14.72
C SER A 163 5.07 1.44 15.45
N THR A 164 4.46 0.46 16.10
CA THR A 164 5.13 -0.64 16.76
C THR A 164 4.81 -1.95 16.04
N LYS A 165 5.55 -3.02 16.34
CA LYS A 165 5.23 -4.35 15.84
C LYS A 165 3.78 -4.75 16.14
N ASP A 166 3.34 -4.50 17.38
CA ASP A 166 2.00 -4.88 17.82
C ASP A 166 0.91 -4.05 17.11
N SER A 167 1.12 -2.73 16.95
CA SER A 167 0.16 -1.88 16.25
C SER A 167 0.05 -2.23 14.76
N GLU A 168 1.15 -2.60 14.11
CA GLU A 168 1.13 -3.07 12.73
C GLU A 168 0.42 -4.41 12.59
N GLN A 169 0.63 -5.33 13.53
CA GLN A 169 -0.06 -6.61 13.52
C GLN A 169 -1.56 -6.44 13.71
N LEU A 170 -1.98 -5.64 14.69
CA LEU A 170 -3.40 -5.33 14.94
C LEU A 170 -4.05 -4.68 13.71
N PHE A 171 -3.34 -3.76 13.05
CA PHE A 171 -3.83 -3.17 11.81
C PHE A 171 -4.00 -4.20 10.69
N LEU A 172 -3.02 -5.09 10.51
CA LEU A 172 -3.10 -6.16 9.51
C LEU A 172 -4.26 -7.13 9.76
N GLU A 173 -4.49 -7.47 11.03
CA GLU A 173 -5.63 -8.31 11.43
C GLU A 173 -6.94 -7.61 11.10
N LYS A 174 -7.09 -6.33 11.47
CA LYS A 174 -8.27 -5.51 11.16
C LYS A 174 -8.49 -5.39 9.65
N PHE A 175 -7.42 -5.11 8.89
CA PHE A 175 -7.49 -5.01 7.43
C PHE A 175 -7.94 -6.34 6.80
N THR A 176 -7.29 -7.43 7.20
CA THR A 176 -7.59 -8.78 6.70
C THR A 176 -9.03 -9.20 7.04
N GLU A 177 -9.46 -8.93 8.27
CA GLU A 177 -10.86 -9.17 8.68
C GLU A 177 -11.81 -8.37 7.78
N THR A 178 -11.56 -7.08 7.58
CA THR A 178 -12.45 -6.20 6.81
C THR A 178 -12.59 -6.65 5.37
N ILE A 179 -11.48 -7.01 4.68
CA ILE A 179 -11.54 -7.47 3.28
C ILE A 179 -12.14 -8.87 3.11
N ASN A 180 -12.14 -9.69 4.16
CA ASN A 180 -12.69 -11.05 4.10
C ASN A 180 -14.15 -11.14 4.57
N LYS A 181 -14.74 -10.06 5.11
CA LYS A 181 -16.15 -10.07 5.53
C LYS A 181 -17.08 -10.26 4.33
N PRO A 182 -18.05 -11.20 4.39
CA PRO A 182 -19.00 -11.42 3.30
C PRO A 182 -19.78 -10.16 2.90
N GLU A 183 -20.18 -9.36 3.89
CA GLU A 183 -20.92 -8.10 3.69
C GLU A 183 -20.10 -7.00 3.01
N ASN A 184 -18.78 -7.13 2.95
CA ASN A 184 -17.90 -6.17 2.32
C ASN A 184 -17.53 -6.56 0.87
N GLN A 185 -17.85 -7.76 0.41
CA GLN A 185 -17.40 -8.24 -0.89
C GLN A 185 -17.88 -7.39 -2.06
N ASP A 186 -19.08 -6.80 -1.95
CA ASP A 186 -19.63 -5.90 -2.97
C ASP A 186 -19.25 -4.42 -2.79
N LYS A 187 -18.54 -4.08 -1.71
CA LYS A 187 -18.02 -2.73 -1.50
C LYS A 187 -16.74 -2.50 -2.29
N TYR A 188 -16.49 -1.24 -2.64
CA TYR A 188 -15.23 -0.86 -3.27
C TYR A 188 -14.13 -0.72 -2.23
N LEU A 189 -12.96 -1.29 -2.55
CA LEU A 189 -11.70 -0.89 -1.94
C LEU A 189 -11.01 0.08 -2.90
N ILE A 190 -10.66 1.26 -2.40
CA ILE A 190 -10.08 2.35 -3.19
C ILE A 190 -8.78 2.77 -2.55
N ILE A 191 -7.73 2.86 -3.36
CA ILE A 191 -6.44 3.42 -2.94
C ILE A 191 -6.54 4.94 -2.97
N VAL A 192 -6.18 5.57 -1.87
CA VAL A 192 -6.20 7.02 -1.72
C VAL A 192 -4.85 7.50 -1.23
N ASP A 193 -4.28 8.47 -1.91
CA ASP A 193 -3.09 9.19 -1.48
C ASP A 193 -3.53 10.40 -0.68
N CYS A 194 -3.20 10.40 0.61
CA CYS A 194 -3.54 11.47 1.54
C CYS A 194 -2.30 12.33 1.81
N HIS A 195 -2.49 13.64 1.86
CA HIS A 195 -1.44 14.61 2.07
C HIS A 195 -1.64 15.40 3.37
N ILE A 196 -0.52 15.62 4.09
CA ILE A 196 -0.46 16.50 5.27
C ILE A 196 0.08 17.86 4.83
#